data_aa9f991a78ae8cc8e4b8e18de2d7e86f
#
_entry.id   aa9f991a78ae8cc8e4b8e18de2d7e86f
#
_cell.length_a   1.000
_cell.length_b   1.000
_cell.length_c   1.000
_cell.angle_alpha   90.00
_cell.angle_beta   90.00
_cell.angle_gamma   90.00
#
_symmetry.space_group_name_H-M   'P 1'
#
loop_
_entity.id
_entity.type
_entity.pdbx_description
1 polymer ?
#
loop_
_entity_poly.entity_id
_entity_poly.type
_entity_poly.pdbx_seq_one_letter_code
_entity_poly.pdbx_strand_id
1 'polypeptide(L)'
;MILTVFRSRLRPEAQDEYGPWATRMSELARTMPGYISHKSFTAQDGERVTLAEFDTEEHMRAWSAHPEHVEAKKKGRAGFYSEYDIKVCTVNRTHTFQG
;
A
#
# COMPACT_ATOMS: atom_id res chain seq x y z
N MET A 1 7.19 14.89 2.22
CA MET A 1 7.08 13.45 1.99
C MET A 1 5.86 12.91 2.72
N ILE A 2 5.13 12.06 2.03
CA ILE A 2 3.89 11.47 2.55
C ILE A 2 4.13 9.99 2.77
N LEU A 3 3.75 9.49 3.93
CA LEU A 3 3.83 8.07 4.28
C LEU A 3 2.41 7.53 4.45
N THR A 4 2.05 6.54 3.66
CA THR A 4 0.79 5.80 3.83
C THR A 4 1.09 4.54 4.63
N VAL A 5 0.34 4.33 5.70
CA VAL A 5 0.41 3.13 6.52
C VAL A 5 -0.87 2.34 6.29
N PHE A 6 -0.76 1.23 5.58
CA PHE A 6 -1.91 0.38 5.25
C PHE A 6 -1.80 -0.92 6.03
N ARG A 7 -2.70 -1.09 7.00
CA ARG A 7 -2.77 -2.30 7.83
C ARG A 7 -3.97 -3.12 7.38
N SER A 8 -3.77 -4.41 7.19
CA SER A 8 -4.83 -5.27 6.66
C SER A 8 -4.70 -6.71 7.14
N ARG A 9 -5.83 -7.43 7.03
CA ARG A 9 -5.87 -8.89 7.18
C ARG A 9 -6.57 -9.46 5.98
N LEU A 10 -5.91 -10.39 5.30
CA LEU A 10 -6.49 -11.06 4.14
C LEU A 10 -7.45 -12.16 4.62
N ARG A 11 -8.53 -12.34 3.85
CA ARG A 11 -9.36 -13.53 3.99
C ARG A 11 -8.55 -14.72 3.53
N PRO A 12 -8.56 -15.85 4.25
CA PRO A 12 -7.78 -17.02 3.84
C PRO A 12 -8.08 -17.49 2.41
N GLU A 13 -9.35 -17.43 2.00
CA GLU A 13 -9.78 -17.85 0.68
C GLU A 13 -9.36 -16.91 -0.45
N ALA A 14 -8.87 -15.72 -0.12
CA ALA A 14 -8.51 -14.71 -1.10
C ALA A 14 -7.04 -14.75 -1.53
N GLN A 15 -6.21 -15.55 -0.87
CA GLN A 15 -4.76 -15.47 -1.06
C GLN A 15 -4.33 -15.73 -2.51
N ASP A 16 -4.92 -16.70 -3.17
CA ASP A 16 -4.53 -17.04 -4.54
C ASP A 16 -4.86 -15.93 -5.54
N GLU A 17 -6.01 -15.29 -5.39
CA GLU A 17 -6.42 -14.19 -6.27
C GLU A 17 -5.69 -12.89 -5.93
N TYR A 18 -5.42 -12.67 -4.65
CA TYR A 18 -4.78 -11.46 -4.17
C TYR A 18 -3.35 -11.29 -4.71
N GLY A 19 -2.58 -12.38 -4.76
CA GLY A 19 -1.17 -12.32 -5.13
C GLY A 19 -0.90 -11.61 -6.46
N PRO A 20 -1.54 -12.04 -7.56
CA PRO A 20 -1.35 -11.38 -8.85
C PRO A 20 -1.74 -9.89 -8.84
N TRP A 21 -2.83 -9.54 -8.14
CA TRP A 21 -3.24 -8.13 -8.01
C TRP A 21 -2.21 -7.31 -7.25
N ALA A 22 -1.68 -7.85 -6.15
CA ALA A 22 -0.65 -7.17 -5.36
C ALA A 22 0.62 -6.95 -6.17
N THR A 23 1.05 -7.95 -6.94
CA THR A 23 2.21 -7.84 -7.82
C THR A 23 2.01 -6.75 -8.86
N ARG A 24 0.84 -6.72 -9.50
CA ARG A 24 0.52 -5.70 -10.51
C ARG A 24 0.51 -4.31 -9.89
N MET A 25 -0.08 -4.14 -8.72
CA MET A 25 -0.11 -2.85 -8.03
C MET A 25 1.30 -2.38 -7.66
N SER A 26 2.14 -3.30 -7.23
CA SER A 26 3.53 -3.00 -6.89
C SER A 26 4.31 -2.51 -8.11
N GLU A 27 4.16 -3.18 -9.26
CA GLU A 27 4.80 -2.77 -10.51
C GLU A 27 4.32 -1.39 -10.96
N LEU A 28 3.01 -1.18 -10.89
CA LEU A 28 2.39 0.06 -11.36
C LEU A 28 2.78 1.25 -10.48
N ALA A 29 2.78 1.07 -9.16
CA ALA A 29 3.15 2.12 -8.23
C ALA A 29 4.55 2.67 -8.52
N ARG A 30 5.48 1.79 -8.87
CA ARG A 30 6.86 2.17 -9.17
C ARG A 30 6.98 3.08 -10.39
N THR A 31 5.99 3.09 -11.25
CA THR A 31 6.00 3.95 -12.45
C THR A 31 5.39 5.31 -12.20
N MET A 32 4.79 5.53 -11.04
CA MET A 32 4.06 6.78 -10.76
C MET A 32 5.01 7.93 -10.41
N PRO A 33 4.69 9.15 -10.87
CA PRO A 33 5.46 10.32 -10.45
C PRO A 33 5.46 10.46 -8.93
N GLY A 34 6.63 10.81 -8.40
CA GLY A 34 6.78 11.05 -6.96
C GLY A 34 6.93 9.81 -6.10
N TYR A 35 6.86 8.62 -6.71
CA TYR A 35 7.07 7.38 -5.97
C TYR A 35 8.48 7.34 -5.36
N ILE A 36 8.56 6.98 -4.08
CA ILE A 36 9.84 6.83 -3.38
C ILE A 36 10.10 5.36 -3.05
N SER A 37 9.16 4.72 -2.36
CA SER A 37 9.34 3.32 -1.96
C SER A 37 8.03 2.72 -1.49
N HIS A 38 7.98 1.40 -1.46
CA HIS A 38 6.96 0.69 -0.71
C HIS A 38 7.50 -0.66 -0.27
N LYS A 39 6.99 -1.14 0.84
CA LYS A 39 7.37 -2.45 1.37
C LYS A 39 6.27 -2.96 2.28
N SER A 40 6.02 -4.26 2.22
CA SER A 40 5.03 -4.92 3.06
C SER A 40 5.72 -5.84 4.06
N PHE A 41 5.15 -5.91 5.25
CA PHE A 41 5.62 -6.75 6.35
C PHE A 41 4.44 -7.55 6.88
N THR A 42 4.70 -8.75 7.36
CA THR A 42 3.67 -9.59 7.96
C THR A 42 4.05 -9.88 9.41
N ALA A 43 3.16 -9.55 10.33
CA ALA A 43 3.35 -9.85 11.75
C ALA A 43 3.08 -11.33 12.03
N GLN A 44 3.51 -11.80 13.21
CA GLN A 44 3.30 -13.20 13.59
C GLN A 44 1.83 -13.60 13.64
N ASP A 45 0.97 -12.65 13.97
CA ASP A 45 -0.49 -12.90 14.05
C ASP A 45 -1.19 -12.83 12.68
N GLY A 46 -0.42 -12.62 11.61
CA GLY A 46 -0.96 -12.58 10.25
C GLY A 46 -1.35 -11.20 9.75
N GLU A 47 -1.30 -10.17 10.58
CA GLU A 47 -1.56 -8.81 10.12
C GLU A 47 -0.46 -8.36 9.16
N ARG A 48 -0.85 -7.71 8.07
CA ARG A 48 0.09 -7.14 7.11
C ARG A 48 0.10 -5.64 7.22
N VAL A 49 1.28 -5.06 7.06
CA VAL A 49 1.46 -3.62 7.00
C VAL A 49 2.22 -3.30 5.73
N THR A 50 1.66 -2.41 4.91
CA THR A 50 2.38 -1.86 3.76
C THR A 50 2.69 -0.40 4.05
N LEU A 51 3.96 -0.05 3.91
CA LEU A 51 4.44 1.32 4.03
C LEU A 51 4.75 1.81 2.63
N ALA A 52 4.09 2.89 2.21
CA ALA A 52 4.30 3.47 0.88
C ALA A 52 4.64 4.94 1.02
N GLU A 53 5.68 5.38 0.33
CA GLU A 53 6.15 6.75 0.42
C GLU A 53 6.10 7.44 -0.94
N PHE A 54 5.55 8.64 -0.95
CA PHE A 54 5.54 9.55 -2.11
C PHE A 54 6.11 10.90 -1.68
N ASP A 55 6.64 11.65 -2.64
CA ASP A 55 7.25 12.95 -2.35
C ASP A 55 6.23 13.99 -1.90
N THR A 56 5.04 14.00 -2.51
CA THR A 56 3.99 14.97 -2.20
C THR A 56 2.63 14.30 -2.07
N GLU A 57 1.72 14.98 -1.38
CA GLU A 57 0.35 14.49 -1.26
C GLU A 57 -0.36 14.44 -2.61
N GLU A 58 -0.04 15.40 -3.49
CA GLU A 58 -0.61 15.43 -4.85
C GLU A 58 -0.26 14.15 -5.61
N HIS A 59 1.00 13.76 -5.59
CA HIS A 59 1.44 12.53 -6.27
C HIS A 59 0.85 11.28 -5.63
N MET A 60 0.75 11.25 -4.30
CA MET A 60 0.12 10.14 -3.61
C MET A 60 -1.36 10.02 -4.00
N ARG A 61 -2.07 11.15 -4.09
CA ARG A 61 -3.47 11.15 -4.51
C ARG A 61 -3.63 10.68 -5.95
N ALA A 62 -2.71 11.06 -6.85
CA ALA A 62 -2.73 10.60 -8.23
C ALA A 62 -2.60 9.08 -8.31
N TRP A 63 -1.70 8.50 -7.50
CA TRP A 63 -1.59 7.04 -7.39
C TRP A 63 -2.89 6.43 -6.86
N SER A 64 -3.43 7.01 -5.81
CA SER A 64 -4.68 6.52 -5.21
C SER A 64 -5.84 6.53 -6.20
N ALA A 65 -5.85 7.49 -7.12
CA ALA A 65 -6.91 7.66 -8.12
C ALA A 65 -6.64 6.92 -9.44
N HIS A 66 -5.49 6.26 -9.57
CA HIS A 66 -5.18 5.52 -10.80
C HIS A 66 -6.25 4.45 -11.04
N PRO A 67 -6.77 4.34 -12.28
CA PRO A 67 -7.90 3.44 -12.55
C PRO A 67 -7.69 1.99 -12.12
N GLU A 68 -6.49 1.43 -12.35
CA GLU A 68 -6.20 0.07 -11.90
C GLU A 68 -6.16 -0.03 -10.39
N HIS A 69 -5.65 1.00 -9.70
CA HIS A 69 -5.61 1.01 -8.24
C HIS A 69 -7.03 1.12 -7.65
N VAL A 70 -7.89 1.92 -8.28
CA VAL A 70 -9.30 2.02 -7.89
C VAL A 70 -9.98 0.66 -8.01
N GLU A 71 -9.70 -0.07 -9.11
CA GLU A 71 -10.25 -1.41 -9.31
C GLU A 71 -9.76 -2.40 -8.26
N ALA A 72 -8.46 -2.35 -7.94
CA ALA A 72 -7.89 -3.19 -6.89
C ALA A 72 -8.53 -2.91 -5.53
N LYS A 73 -8.80 -1.63 -5.22
CA LYS A 73 -9.48 -1.25 -3.98
C LYS A 73 -10.88 -1.84 -3.90
N LYS A 74 -11.62 -1.83 -5.00
CA LYS A 74 -12.97 -2.41 -5.05
C LYS A 74 -12.92 -3.90 -4.79
N LYS A 75 -11.97 -4.60 -5.40
CA LYS A 75 -11.78 -6.05 -5.16
C LYS A 75 -11.39 -6.32 -3.72
N GLY A 76 -10.53 -5.46 -3.16
CA GLY A 76 -10.12 -5.58 -1.76
C GLY A 76 -11.30 -5.53 -0.81
N ARG A 77 -12.16 -4.51 -0.97
CA ARG A 77 -13.36 -4.35 -0.14
C ARG A 77 -14.37 -5.48 -0.36
N ALA A 78 -14.48 -5.95 -1.60
CA ALA A 78 -15.48 -6.97 -1.95
C ALA A 78 -15.10 -8.36 -1.43
N GLY A 79 -13.80 -8.72 -1.40
CA GLY A 79 -13.46 -10.08 -1.06
C GLY A 79 -12.05 -10.37 -0.58
N PHE A 80 -11.08 -9.45 -0.71
CA PHE A 80 -9.71 -9.74 -0.31
C PHE A 80 -9.50 -9.60 1.19
N TYR A 81 -10.01 -8.52 1.79
CA TYR A 81 -9.71 -8.19 3.18
C TYR A 81 -10.88 -8.49 4.12
N SER A 82 -10.56 -9.06 5.28
CA SER A 82 -11.53 -9.13 6.37
C SER A 82 -11.60 -7.79 7.11
N GLU A 83 -10.49 -7.07 7.13
CA GLU A 83 -10.44 -5.73 7.70
C GLU A 83 -9.23 -4.98 7.14
N TYR A 84 -9.28 -3.65 7.15
CA TYR A 84 -8.12 -2.82 6.88
C TYR A 84 -8.27 -1.44 7.49
N ASP A 85 -7.13 -0.77 7.64
CA ASP A 85 -7.03 0.59 8.15
C ASP A 85 -5.95 1.31 7.34
N ILE A 86 -6.21 2.53 6.92
CA ILE A 86 -5.26 3.35 6.17
C ILE A 86 -5.05 4.66 6.90
N LYS A 87 -3.79 5.03 7.11
CA LYS A 87 -3.41 6.35 7.59
C LYS A 87 -2.49 6.99 6.58
N VAL A 88 -2.77 8.23 6.24
CA VAL A 88 -1.92 9.05 5.38
C VAL A 88 -1.26 10.08 6.27
N CYS A 89 0.07 10.04 6.34
CA CYS A 89 0.83 10.82 7.29
C CYS A 89 1.82 11.73 6.59
N THR A 90 1.99 12.94 7.12
CA THR A 90 3.08 13.82 6.71
C THR A 90 4.30 13.47 7.55
N VAL A 91 5.42 13.22 6.90
CA VAL A 91 6.68 12.94 7.59
C VAL A 91 7.32 14.26 7.97
N ASN A 92 7.36 14.54 9.26
CA ASN A 92 7.92 15.80 9.77
C ASN A 92 9.44 15.79 9.82
N ARG A 93 10.02 14.64 10.09
CA ARG A 93 11.48 14.53 10.24
C ARG A 93 11.91 13.08 10.04
N THR A 94 13.07 12.88 9.44
CA THR A 94 13.71 11.57 9.34
C THR A 94 15.11 11.64 9.92
N HIS A 95 15.54 10.51 10.46
CA HIS A 95 16.90 10.30 10.89
C HIS A 95 17.29 8.89 10.47
N THR A 96 18.39 8.76 9.73
CA THR A 96 18.88 7.47 9.25
C THR A 96 20.29 7.27 9.70
N PHE A 97 20.58 6.08 10.18
CA PHE A 97 21.93 5.68 10.57
C PHE A 97 22.33 4.41 9.83
N GLN A 98 23.55 4.38 9.34
CA GLN A 98 24.13 3.19 8.69
C GLN A 98 25.53 2.97 9.29
N GLY A 99 25.73 1.82 9.88
CA GLY A 99 27.00 1.46 10.51
C GLY A 99 28.04 0.86 9.59
#